data_567995cad9e269ffd8d66c60bd284458
#
_entry.id   567995cad9e269ffd8d66c60bd284458
#
_cell.length_a   1.000
_cell.length_b   1.000
_cell.length_c   1.000
_cell.angle_alpha   90.00
_cell.angle_beta   90.00
_cell.angle_gamma   90.00
#
_symmetry.space_group_name_H-M   'P 1'
#
loop_
_entity.id
_entity.type
_entity.pdbx_description
1 polymer ?
#
loop_
_entity_poly.entity_id
_entity_poly.type
_entity_poly.pdbx_seq_one_letter_code
_entity_poly.pdbx_strand_id
1 'polypeptide(L)'
;VFRDPFVAGAYALAVFATVLMLRHVARGWSNAPARVPLHIGADGRPGLLAPRVWLWLAPGIVAAVVVVLGCAIALAPPRDDARPLPLALVFVVLAEVAGLIGWISGLQVELGRGMTFRIAPIRLWRAVAPIVLTLAVTIYVAANP
;
A
#
# COMPACT_ATOMS: atom_id res chain seq x y z
N VAL A 1 -20.87 -1.82 -11.24
CA VAL A 1 -19.62 -1.04 -11.20
C VAL A 1 -18.44 -1.83 -11.75
N PHE A 2 -18.24 -3.11 -11.39
CA PHE A 2 -17.21 -3.96 -12.03
C PHE A 2 -17.48 -4.31 -13.52
N ARG A 3 -18.60 -3.88 -14.09
CA ARG A 3 -18.82 -3.97 -15.53
C ARG A 3 -17.97 -2.98 -16.33
N ASP A 4 -17.49 -1.92 -15.67
CA ASP A 4 -16.56 -0.99 -16.26
C ASP A 4 -15.15 -1.62 -16.29
N PRO A 5 -14.52 -1.77 -17.47
CA PRO A 5 -13.22 -2.43 -17.60
C PRO A 5 -12.08 -1.70 -16.90
N PHE A 6 -12.16 -0.35 -16.77
CA PHE A 6 -11.14 0.44 -16.08
C PHE A 6 -11.19 0.17 -14.57
N VAL A 7 -12.39 0.14 -13.98
CA VAL A 7 -12.57 -0.17 -12.55
C VAL A 7 -12.14 -1.62 -12.26
N ALA A 8 -12.56 -2.57 -13.10
CA ALA A 8 -12.17 -3.97 -12.95
C ALA A 8 -10.65 -4.16 -13.07
N GLY A 9 -10.02 -3.51 -14.04
CA GLY A 9 -8.57 -3.55 -14.23
C GLY A 9 -7.81 -2.93 -13.06
N ALA A 10 -8.25 -1.77 -12.57
CA ALA A 10 -7.64 -1.09 -11.43
C ALA A 10 -7.79 -1.91 -10.13
N TYR A 11 -8.94 -2.53 -9.92
CA TYR A 11 -9.15 -3.45 -8.79
C TYR A 11 -8.24 -4.68 -8.89
N ALA A 12 -8.16 -5.31 -10.06
CA ALA A 12 -7.25 -6.44 -10.28
C ALA A 12 -5.79 -6.07 -9.99
N LEU A 13 -5.36 -4.85 -10.39
CA LEU A 13 -4.05 -4.32 -10.06
C LEU A 13 -3.85 -4.17 -8.54
N ALA A 14 -4.83 -3.62 -7.82
CA ALA A 14 -4.77 -3.48 -6.37
C ALA A 14 -4.67 -4.83 -5.66
N VAL A 15 -5.46 -5.81 -6.10
CA VAL A 15 -5.40 -7.19 -5.58
C VAL A 15 -4.03 -7.81 -5.85
N PHE A 16 -3.52 -7.70 -7.07
CA PHE A 16 -2.21 -8.23 -7.46
C PHE A 16 -1.08 -7.61 -6.63
N ALA A 17 -1.05 -6.27 -6.50
CA ALA A 17 -0.07 -5.57 -5.67
C ALA A 17 -0.15 -6.00 -4.20
N THR A 18 -1.37 -6.18 -3.67
CA THR A 18 -1.59 -6.67 -2.30
C THR A 18 -1.06 -8.09 -2.11
N VAL A 19 -1.29 -8.99 -3.05
CA VAL A 19 -0.75 -10.36 -3.01
C VAL A 19 0.78 -10.34 -3.06
N LEU A 20 1.38 -9.52 -3.92
CA LEU A 20 2.84 -9.37 -3.97
C LEU A 20 3.41 -8.83 -2.67
N MET A 21 2.77 -7.82 -2.07
CA MET A 21 3.13 -7.26 -0.76
C MET A 21 3.11 -8.36 0.33
N LEU A 22 1.99 -9.09 0.47
CA LEU A 22 1.86 -10.16 1.46
C LEU A 22 2.90 -11.26 1.26
N ARG A 23 3.15 -11.65 0.00
CA ARG A 23 4.19 -12.63 -0.34
C ARG A 23 5.58 -12.13 0.02
N HIS A 24 5.87 -10.84 -0.21
CA HIS A 24 7.15 -10.24 0.16
C HIS A 24 7.36 -10.26 1.67
N VAL A 25 6.36 -9.84 2.45
CA VAL A 25 6.40 -9.88 3.92
C VAL A 25 6.54 -11.32 4.44
N ALA A 26 5.79 -12.26 3.89
CA ALA A 26 5.88 -13.68 4.26
C ALA A 26 7.27 -14.26 4.01
N ARG A 27 7.90 -13.93 2.88
CA ARG A 27 9.29 -14.35 2.57
C ARG A 27 10.32 -13.70 3.51
N GLY A 28 10.12 -12.44 3.87
CA GLY A 28 10.99 -11.74 4.82
C GLY A 28 10.84 -12.24 6.26
N TRP A 29 9.68 -12.83 6.60
CA TRP A 29 9.33 -13.23 7.95
C TRP A 29 10.30 -14.22 8.58
N SER A 30 10.72 -15.24 7.85
CA SER A 30 11.67 -16.26 8.34
C SER A 30 13.02 -15.66 8.72
N ASN A 31 13.40 -14.57 8.05
CA ASN A 31 14.67 -13.87 8.24
C ASN A 31 14.54 -12.62 9.12
N ALA A 32 13.32 -12.30 9.57
CA ALA A 32 13.10 -11.12 10.40
C ALA A 32 13.63 -11.33 11.82
N PRO A 33 14.37 -10.38 12.40
CA PRO A 33 14.81 -10.43 13.79
C PRO A 33 13.60 -10.40 14.73
N ALA A 34 13.81 -10.76 16.00
CA ALA A 34 12.75 -10.79 17.01
C ALA A 34 12.10 -9.41 17.21
N ARG A 35 12.88 -8.34 17.00
CA ARG A 35 12.41 -6.95 17.04
C ARG A 35 12.77 -6.22 15.75
N VAL A 36 11.84 -5.44 15.25
CA VAL A 36 11.97 -4.63 14.03
C VAL A 36 11.59 -3.17 14.33
N PRO A 37 12.12 -2.19 13.61
CA PRO A 37 11.68 -0.80 13.73
C PRO A 37 10.19 -0.69 13.37
N LEU A 38 9.39 -0.08 14.23
CA LEU A 38 7.97 0.14 13.98
C LEU A 38 7.75 1.16 12.86
N HIS A 39 8.61 2.15 12.78
CA HIS A 39 8.60 3.17 11.73
C HIS A 39 10.03 3.60 11.40
N ILE A 40 10.18 4.21 10.24
CA ILE A 40 11.42 4.81 9.77
C ILE A 40 11.19 6.32 9.76
N GLY A 41 12.01 7.05 10.49
CA GLY A 41 11.92 8.50 10.55
C GLY A 41 12.18 9.17 9.20
N ALA A 42 11.75 10.42 9.05
CA ALA A 42 12.04 11.21 7.84
C ALA A 42 13.55 11.41 7.58
N ASP A 43 14.36 11.29 8.63
CA ASP A 43 15.82 11.29 8.57
C ASP A 43 16.42 9.92 8.15
N GLY A 44 15.57 8.93 7.88
CA GLY A 44 15.93 7.57 7.49
C GLY A 44 16.43 6.68 8.64
N ARG A 45 16.31 7.12 9.89
CA ARG A 45 16.72 6.34 11.06
C ARG A 45 15.60 5.42 11.56
N PRO A 46 15.95 4.23 12.09
CA PRO A 46 14.95 3.37 12.71
C PRO A 46 14.39 4.04 13.98
N GLY A 47 13.07 3.98 14.11
CA GLY A 47 12.35 4.44 15.29
C GLY A 47 12.25 3.36 16.39
N LEU A 48 11.14 3.37 17.12
CA LEU A 48 10.87 2.43 18.20
C LEU A 48 10.91 0.98 17.71
N LEU A 49 11.63 0.11 18.42
CA LEU A 49 11.67 -1.32 18.12
C LEU A 49 10.46 -2.04 18.72
N ALA A 50 9.77 -2.80 17.90
CA ALA A 50 8.61 -3.61 18.28
C ALA A 50 8.81 -5.09 17.92
N PRO A 51 8.04 -6.03 18.53
CA PRO A 51 8.05 -7.41 18.13
C PRO A 51 7.78 -7.59 16.63
N ARG A 52 8.44 -8.55 15.97
CA ARG A 52 8.31 -8.76 14.51
C ARG A 52 6.88 -8.98 14.02
N VAL A 53 5.95 -9.41 14.88
CA VAL A 53 4.54 -9.59 14.53
C VAL A 53 3.91 -8.30 13.95
N TRP A 54 4.39 -7.14 14.35
CA TRP A 54 3.94 -5.85 13.86
C TRP A 54 4.22 -5.61 12.37
N LEU A 55 5.14 -6.40 11.75
CA LEU A 55 5.34 -6.35 10.30
C LEU A 55 4.07 -6.69 9.51
N TRP A 56 3.13 -7.42 10.10
CA TRP A 56 1.87 -7.79 9.48
C TRP A 56 0.75 -6.76 9.67
N LEU A 57 0.93 -5.78 10.56
CA LEU A 57 -0.16 -4.82 10.85
C LEU A 57 -0.53 -4.00 9.61
N ALA A 58 0.42 -3.28 9.03
CA ALA A 58 0.15 -2.44 7.87
C ALA A 58 -0.26 -3.25 6.62
N PRO A 59 0.43 -4.35 6.26
CA PRO A 59 -0.02 -5.24 5.19
C PRO A 59 -1.42 -5.81 5.42
N GLY A 60 -1.76 -6.20 6.64
CA GLY A 60 -3.09 -6.71 7.01
C GLY A 60 -4.18 -5.66 6.83
N ILE A 61 -3.92 -4.42 7.23
CA ILE A 61 -4.85 -3.29 7.05
C ILE A 61 -5.10 -3.05 5.55
N VAL A 62 -4.06 -2.97 4.73
CA VAL A 62 -4.21 -2.77 3.28
C VAL A 62 -5.00 -3.91 2.64
N ALA A 63 -4.69 -5.15 2.98
CA ALA A 63 -5.41 -6.30 2.46
C ALA A 63 -6.90 -6.25 2.85
N ALA A 64 -7.20 -5.92 4.11
CA ALA A 64 -8.58 -5.76 4.59
C ALA A 64 -9.33 -4.65 3.83
N VAL A 65 -8.69 -3.49 3.62
CA VAL A 65 -9.29 -2.37 2.87
C VAL A 65 -9.60 -2.78 1.44
N VAL A 66 -8.67 -3.43 0.73
CA VAL A 66 -8.89 -3.88 -0.66
C VAL A 66 -10.05 -4.87 -0.73
N VAL A 67 -10.13 -5.83 0.19
CA VAL A 67 -11.23 -6.80 0.25
C VAL A 67 -12.57 -6.13 0.56
N VAL A 68 -12.61 -5.29 1.60
CA VAL A 68 -13.84 -4.60 2.02
C VAL A 68 -14.38 -3.70 0.91
N LEU A 69 -13.52 -2.91 0.27
CA LEU A 69 -13.95 -2.06 -0.86
C LEU A 69 -14.41 -2.89 -2.04
N GLY A 70 -13.70 -3.98 -2.39
CA GLY A 70 -14.12 -4.89 -3.44
C GLY A 70 -15.50 -5.50 -3.17
N CYS A 71 -15.74 -5.99 -1.95
CA CYS A 71 -17.04 -6.51 -1.53
C CYS A 71 -18.13 -5.43 -1.55
N ALA A 72 -17.84 -4.25 -1.02
CA ALA A 72 -18.80 -3.14 -1.01
C ALA A 72 -19.23 -2.75 -2.42
N ILE A 73 -18.30 -2.71 -3.38
CA ILE A 73 -18.59 -2.40 -4.78
C ILE A 73 -19.36 -3.54 -5.46
N ALA A 74 -19.00 -4.79 -5.17
CA ALA A 74 -19.68 -5.96 -5.74
C ALA A 74 -21.14 -6.06 -5.28
N LEU A 75 -21.41 -5.68 -4.03
CA LEU A 75 -22.74 -5.73 -3.42
C LEU A 75 -23.56 -4.44 -3.65
N ALA A 76 -22.92 -3.36 -4.11
CA ALA A 76 -23.62 -2.10 -4.36
C ALA A 76 -24.63 -2.23 -5.50
N PRO A 77 -25.84 -1.70 -5.36
CA PRO A 77 -26.81 -1.67 -6.45
C PRO A 77 -26.25 -0.89 -7.64
N PRO A 78 -26.65 -1.23 -8.88
CA PRO A 78 -26.29 -0.46 -10.06
C PRO A 78 -26.73 1.01 -9.87
N ARG A 79 -25.81 1.94 -10.16
CA ARG A 79 -26.08 3.38 -10.16
C ARG A 79 -25.73 3.94 -11.53
N ASP A 80 -26.65 4.63 -12.14
CA ASP A 80 -26.47 5.23 -13.46
C ASP A 80 -25.54 6.45 -13.41
N ASP A 81 -25.43 7.09 -12.23
CA ASP A 81 -24.59 8.24 -11.96
C ASP A 81 -23.17 7.89 -11.46
N ALA A 82 -22.83 6.59 -11.38
CA ALA A 82 -21.53 6.16 -10.90
C ALA A 82 -20.42 6.61 -11.86
N ARG A 83 -19.45 7.34 -11.31
CA ARG A 83 -18.27 7.80 -12.06
C ARG A 83 -17.17 6.76 -11.96
N PRO A 84 -16.81 6.06 -13.05
CA PRO A 84 -15.83 4.98 -12.99
C PRO A 84 -14.41 5.48 -12.73
N LEU A 85 -14.03 6.65 -13.26
CA LEU A 85 -12.66 7.14 -13.21
C LEU A 85 -12.17 7.43 -11.79
N PRO A 86 -12.88 8.19 -10.91
CA PRO A 86 -12.44 8.40 -9.53
C PRO A 86 -12.28 7.09 -8.76
N LEU A 87 -13.19 6.14 -8.98
CA LEU A 87 -13.13 4.85 -8.32
C LEU A 87 -11.93 3.99 -8.78
N ALA A 88 -11.64 3.99 -10.09
CA ALA A 88 -10.46 3.34 -10.64
C ALA A 88 -9.18 3.92 -10.03
N LEU A 89 -9.09 5.26 -9.91
CA LEU A 89 -7.94 5.94 -9.31
C LEU A 89 -7.75 5.57 -7.84
N VAL A 90 -8.83 5.37 -7.06
CA VAL A 90 -8.74 4.87 -5.68
C VAL A 90 -8.03 3.51 -5.63
N PHE A 91 -8.35 2.60 -6.54
CA PHE A 91 -7.67 1.30 -6.59
C PHE A 91 -6.21 1.40 -7.04
N VAL A 92 -5.89 2.34 -7.93
CA VAL A 92 -4.49 2.61 -8.29
C VAL A 92 -3.71 3.11 -7.08
N VAL A 93 -4.26 4.05 -6.29
CA VAL A 93 -3.64 4.50 -5.03
C VAL A 93 -3.44 3.33 -4.07
N LEU A 94 -4.42 2.45 -3.92
CA LEU A 94 -4.28 1.26 -3.06
C LEU A 94 -3.17 0.32 -3.55
N ALA A 95 -3.00 0.15 -4.86
CA ALA A 95 -1.90 -0.65 -5.42
C ALA A 95 -0.53 -0.02 -5.12
N GLU A 96 -0.41 1.31 -5.25
CA GLU A 96 0.81 2.04 -4.92
C GLU A 96 1.14 1.97 -3.42
N VAL A 97 0.12 2.11 -2.55
CA VAL A 97 0.26 1.97 -1.09
C VAL A 97 0.71 0.55 -0.73
N ALA A 98 0.14 -0.48 -1.37
CA ALA A 98 0.59 -1.86 -1.16
C ALA A 98 2.06 -2.04 -1.54
N GLY A 99 2.48 -1.50 -2.67
CA GLY A 99 3.88 -1.50 -3.11
C GLY A 99 4.81 -0.81 -2.10
N LEU A 100 4.43 0.38 -1.62
CA LEU A 100 5.18 1.14 -0.63
C LEU A 100 5.31 0.36 0.69
N ILE A 101 4.22 -0.20 1.21
CA ILE A 101 4.23 -0.96 2.47
C ILE A 101 5.08 -2.22 2.33
N GLY A 102 5.00 -2.93 1.21
CA GLY A 102 5.88 -4.08 0.94
C GLY A 102 7.35 -3.68 0.98
N TRP A 103 7.72 -2.58 0.34
CA TRP A 103 9.08 -2.06 0.35
C TRP A 103 9.53 -1.63 1.75
N ILE A 104 8.70 -0.88 2.50
CA ILE A 104 9.00 -0.47 3.89
C ILE A 104 9.19 -1.69 4.79
N SER A 105 8.34 -2.71 4.66
CA SER A 105 8.48 -3.95 5.44
C SER A 105 9.82 -4.64 5.19
N GLY A 106 10.30 -4.66 3.94
CA GLY A 106 11.64 -5.14 3.61
C GLY A 106 12.74 -4.34 4.31
N LEU A 107 12.65 -3.01 4.27
CA LEU A 107 13.59 -2.12 4.96
C LEU A 107 13.58 -2.30 6.48
N GLN A 108 12.42 -2.51 7.09
CA GLN A 108 12.32 -2.78 8.53
C GLN A 108 13.06 -4.07 8.92
N VAL A 109 13.02 -5.10 8.08
CA VAL A 109 13.80 -6.33 8.29
C VAL A 109 15.29 -6.07 8.17
N GLU A 110 15.73 -5.35 7.14
CA GLU A 110 17.14 -4.99 6.92
C GLU A 110 17.71 -4.14 8.07
N LEU A 111 16.99 -3.09 8.48
CA LEU A 111 17.35 -2.25 9.61
C LEU A 111 17.41 -3.03 10.92
N GLY A 112 16.42 -3.90 11.16
CA GLY A 112 16.38 -4.73 12.36
C GLY A 112 17.52 -5.76 12.43
N ARG A 113 18.05 -6.16 11.27
CA ARG A 113 19.26 -7.03 11.18
C ARG A 113 20.58 -6.27 11.28
N GLY A 114 20.53 -4.93 11.37
CA GLY A 114 21.73 -4.10 11.40
C GLY A 114 22.46 -4.02 10.05
N MET A 115 21.84 -4.46 8.95
CA MET A 115 22.44 -4.42 7.60
C MET A 115 22.52 -3.01 7.04
N THR A 116 21.66 -2.12 7.52
CA THR A 116 21.60 -0.71 7.11
C THR A 116 21.36 0.13 8.35
N PHE A 117 22.14 1.20 8.53
CA PHE A 117 22.00 2.10 9.68
C PHE A 117 21.10 3.31 9.38
N ARG A 118 20.91 3.62 8.10
CA ARG A 118 20.14 4.77 7.64
C ARG A 118 19.73 4.60 6.19
N ILE A 119 18.49 5.02 5.90
CA ILE A 119 17.97 5.08 4.53
C ILE A 119 18.12 6.50 4.02
N ALA A 120 18.65 6.66 2.81
CA ALA A 120 18.75 7.98 2.21
C ALA A 120 17.34 8.59 2.03
N PRO A 121 17.06 9.81 2.55
CA PRO A 121 15.73 10.44 2.47
C PRO A 121 15.17 10.51 1.05
N ILE A 122 16.03 10.70 0.05
CA ILE A 122 15.63 10.72 -1.36
C ILE A 122 14.94 9.43 -1.82
N ARG A 123 15.30 8.26 -1.25
CA ARG A 123 14.66 6.98 -1.56
C ARG A 123 13.24 6.93 -1.01
N LEU A 124 13.03 7.47 0.21
CA LEU A 124 11.71 7.58 0.83
C LEU A 124 10.80 8.50 0.00
N TRP A 125 11.30 9.68 -0.38
CA TRP A 125 10.55 10.63 -1.19
C TRP A 125 10.20 10.08 -2.58
N ARG A 126 11.12 9.39 -3.26
CA ARG A 126 10.84 8.75 -4.55
C ARG A 126 9.76 7.67 -4.46
N ALA A 127 9.66 6.97 -3.33
CA ALA A 127 8.63 5.95 -3.14
C ALA A 127 7.25 6.57 -2.81
N VAL A 128 7.20 7.73 -2.16
CA VAL A 128 5.96 8.41 -1.77
C VAL A 128 5.42 9.32 -2.87
N ALA A 129 6.28 9.92 -3.68
CA ALA A 129 5.89 10.90 -4.71
C ALA A 129 4.79 10.40 -5.68
N PRO A 130 4.84 9.17 -6.23
CA PRO A 130 3.78 8.66 -7.09
C PRO A 130 2.41 8.69 -6.39
N ILE A 131 2.34 8.21 -5.15
CA ILE A 131 1.10 8.15 -4.37
C ILE A 131 0.51 9.55 -4.19
N VAL A 132 1.35 10.54 -3.83
CA VAL A 132 0.90 11.93 -3.65
C VAL A 132 0.36 12.48 -4.98
N LEU A 133 1.02 12.20 -6.09
CA LEU A 133 0.59 12.64 -7.41
C LEU A 133 -0.74 12.00 -7.81
N THR A 134 -0.87 10.67 -7.68
CA THR A 134 -2.11 9.95 -8.01
C THR A 134 -3.26 10.40 -7.12
N LEU A 135 -3.01 10.63 -5.83
CA LEU A 135 -4.01 11.16 -4.91
C LEU A 135 -4.47 12.57 -5.31
N ALA A 136 -3.54 13.45 -5.66
CA ALA A 136 -3.87 14.81 -6.13
C ALA A 136 -4.72 14.78 -7.41
N VAL A 137 -4.38 13.92 -8.38
CA VAL A 137 -5.17 13.70 -9.60
C VAL A 137 -6.56 13.15 -9.24
N THR A 138 -6.65 12.20 -8.31
CA THR A 138 -7.93 11.63 -7.88
C THR A 138 -8.85 12.71 -7.30
N ILE A 139 -8.31 13.56 -6.41
CA ILE A 139 -9.06 14.67 -5.81
C ILE A 139 -9.49 15.67 -6.88
N TYR A 140 -8.59 16.02 -7.78
CA TYR A 140 -8.90 16.96 -8.87
C TYR A 140 -10.04 16.45 -9.77
N VAL A 141 -9.97 15.20 -10.22
CA VAL A 141 -11.00 14.57 -11.07
C VAL A 141 -12.33 14.41 -10.31
N ALA A 142 -12.28 14.13 -9.01
CA ALA A 142 -13.50 14.04 -8.19
C ALA A 142 -14.18 15.40 -7.99
N ALA A 143 -13.40 16.48 -7.90
CA ALA A 143 -13.89 17.84 -7.68
C ALA A 143 -14.36 18.54 -8.97
N ASN A 144 -13.87 18.11 -10.14
CA ASN A 144 -14.20 18.69 -11.46
C ASN A 144 -14.86 17.63 -12.35
N PRO A 145 -16.15 17.42 -12.19
CA PRO A 145 -16.93 16.38 -12.86
C PRO A 145 -17.18 16.70 -14.35
#